data_8af3d5e24f3a52070cd55031904d0344
#
_entry.id   8af3d5e24f3a52070cd55031904d0344
#
_cell.length_a   1.000
_cell.length_b   1.000
_cell.length_c   1.000
_cell.angle_alpha   90.00
_cell.angle_beta   90.00
_cell.angle_gamma   90.00
#
_symmetry.space_group_name_H-M   'P 1'
#
loop_
_entity.id
_entity.type
_entity.pdbx_description
1 polymer ?
#
loop_
_entity_poly.entity_id
_entity_poly.type
_entity_poly.pdbx_seq_one_letter_code
_entity_poly.pdbx_strand_id
1 'polypeptide(L)'
;MKLFFLFILLFFLSICYADRVVAPAFLWDASKDSLGRVITGSPEETSGYWYDYNDEYDEGQSHFIWPSDVKENDMGNFYGPMIQLYGGIQGSFILRKKNNTNNPYVGLGFNIWSIEQEGVDISQWNGLCVEYSSSTDFRIKIGYENERYESINDADFWFKVDASESIVAVDFPWAKANRLWGPVMESSEYIKKISSLKFVFTGPDSTTGDFKITKIGSLGTCDGTVPVESVSLPRSVASAPMARFRKVPEGFQVLDKSLVGKPYVLFDLNGVQIRSGNLPAILKTPAAPTILRVKGRVYYLR
;
A
#
# COMPACT_ATOMS: atom_id res chain seq x y z
N MET A 1 -12.56 60.33 27.87
CA MET A 1 -12.92 58.91 27.89
C MET A 1 -12.78 58.41 26.46
N LYS A 2 -11.62 57.82 26.13
CA LYS A 2 -11.33 57.32 24.76
C LYS A 2 -11.56 55.80 24.73
N LEU A 3 -12.57 55.39 23.97
CA LEU A 3 -12.92 54.00 23.75
C LEU A 3 -11.93 53.38 22.76
N PHE A 4 -11.10 52.43 23.22
CA PHE A 4 -10.22 51.65 22.36
C PHE A 4 -11.00 50.47 21.81
N PHE A 5 -11.30 50.47 20.50
CA PHE A 5 -11.83 49.33 19.78
C PHE A 5 -10.66 48.39 19.44
N LEU A 6 -10.61 47.26 20.13
CA LEU A 6 -9.67 46.18 19.84
C LEU A 6 -10.28 45.32 18.74
N PHE A 7 -9.81 45.48 17.50
CA PHE A 7 -10.15 44.57 16.39
C PHE A 7 -9.32 43.29 16.54
N ILE A 8 -9.95 42.22 17.04
CA ILE A 8 -9.36 40.88 17.01
C ILE A 8 -9.57 40.34 15.61
N LEU A 9 -8.51 40.39 14.78
CA LEU A 9 -8.44 39.76 13.48
C LEU A 9 -8.27 38.26 13.68
N LEU A 10 -9.36 37.52 13.71
CA LEU A 10 -9.35 36.06 13.66
C LEU A 10 -8.90 35.64 12.26
N PHE A 11 -7.62 35.38 12.11
CA PHE A 11 -7.08 34.65 10.98
C PHE A 11 -7.56 33.19 11.11
N PHE A 12 -8.65 32.86 10.46
CA PHE A 12 -8.97 31.46 10.12
C PHE A 12 -7.90 30.99 9.15
N LEU A 13 -6.87 30.32 9.65
CA LEU A 13 -6.02 29.44 8.86
C LEU A 13 -6.92 28.30 8.40
N SER A 14 -7.58 28.49 7.26
CA SER A 14 -8.11 27.37 6.49
C SER A 14 -6.89 26.54 6.09
N ILE A 15 -6.63 25.47 6.82
CA ILE A 15 -5.72 24.41 6.38
C ILE A 15 -6.43 23.84 5.16
N CYS A 16 -6.07 24.31 3.97
CA CYS A 16 -6.42 23.64 2.72
C CYS A 16 -5.71 22.28 2.78
N TYR A 17 -6.43 21.26 3.21
CA TYR A 17 -6.04 19.89 2.90
C TYR A 17 -6.14 19.80 1.37
N ALA A 18 -5.00 19.83 0.69
CA ALA A 18 -4.99 19.49 -0.72
C ALA A 18 -5.55 18.06 -0.83
N ASP A 19 -6.62 17.91 -1.59
CA ASP A 19 -7.18 16.59 -1.85
C ASP A 19 -6.07 15.70 -2.41
N ARG A 20 -5.92 14.52 -1.80
CA ARG A 20 -4.98 13.51 -2.28
C ARG A 20 -5.51 12.96 -3.58
N VAL A 21 -4.85 13.28 -4.67
CA VAL A 21 -5.28 12.88 -6.02
C VAL A 21 -4.37 11.80 -6.55
N VAL A 22 -4.95 10.69 -6.95
CA VAL A 22 -4.29 9.60 -7.67
C VAL A 22 -4.57 9.71 -9.19
N ALA A 23 -3.88 8.91 -9.99
CA ALA A 23 -4.15 8.88 -11.43
C ALA A 23 -5.63 8.55 -11.73
N PRO A 24 -6.25 9.18 -12.73
CA PRO A 24 -7.64 8.94 -13.11
C PRO A 24 -7.89 7.51 -13.59
N ALA A 25 -6.86 6.84 -14.06
CA ALA A 25 -6.82 5.42 -14.35
C ALA A 25 -5.41 4.89 -14.11
N PHE A 26 -5.30 3.61 -13.78
CA PHE A 26 -4.01 2.93 -13.64
C PHE A 26 -4.08 1.51 -14.19
N LEU A 27 -2.94 0.98 -14.54
CA LEU A 27 -2.75 -0.44 -14.85
C LEU A 27 -1.36 -0.86 -14.34
N TRP A 28 -1.34 -1.76 -13.39
CA TRP A 28 -0.16 -2.54 -13.08
C TRP A 28 -0.16 -3.79 -13.96
N ASP A 29 0.86 -3.97 -14.73
CA ASP A 29 1.09 -5.13 -15.60
C ASP A 29 2.43 -5.73 -15.18
N ALA A 30 2.40 -6.89 -14.55
CA ALA A 30 3.59 -7.54 -14.01
C ALA A 30 4.67 -7.79 -15.06
N SER A 31 4.28 -8.01 -16.33
CA SER A 31 5.23 -8.21 -17.42
C SER A 31 6.05 -6.96 -17.78
N LYS A 32 5.60 -5.80 -17.31
CA LYS A 32 6.23 -4.48 -17.54
C LYS A 32 6.78 -3.86 -16.24
N ASP A 33 6.52 -4.50 -15.10
CA ASP A 33 6.95 -3.98 -13.81
C ASP A 33 8.45 -4.21 -13.59
N SER A 34 9.21 -3.13 -13.50
CA SER A 34 10.63 -3.15 -13.14
C SER A 34 10.90 -2.72 -11.69
N LEU A 35 9.87 -2.27 -10.97
CA LEU A 35 10.00 -1.66 -9.65
C LEU A 35 9.52 -2.58 -8.52
N GLY A 36 8.74 -3.61 -8.82
CA GLY A 36 8.12 -4.49 -7.83
C GLY A 36 7.03 -3.79 -7.03
N ARG A 37 6.32 -2.81 -7.63
CA ARG A 37 5.24 -2.08 -6.99
C ARG A 37 4.19 -1.58 -7.98
N VAL A 38 2.98 -1.38 -7.49
CA VAL A 38 1.86 -0.80 -8.25
C VAL A 38 1.98 0.72 -8.31
N ILE A 39 1.98 1.29 -9.52
CA ILE A 39 2.02 2.74 -9.72
C ILE A 39 0.58 3.28 -9.79
N THR A 40 0.13 3.89 -8.71
CA THR A 40 -1.25 4.42 -8.56
C THR A 40 -1.37 5.90 -8.94
N GLY A 41 -0.24 6.55 -9.25
CA GLY A 41 -0.18 8.00 -9.47
C GLY A 41 0.01 8.81 -8.18
N SER A 42 0.14 8.16 -7.02
CA SER A 42 0.56 8.83 -5.79
C SER A 42 1.99 9.35 -5.94
N PRO A 43 2.28 10.59 -5.47
CA PRO A 43 3.63 11.12 -5.41
C PRO A 43 4.47 10.54 -4.25
N GLU A 44 3.83 9.79 -3.34
CA GLU A 44 4.51 9.21 -2.18
C GLU A 44 5.36 8.00 -2.57
N GLU A 45 6.62 8.02 -2.18
CA GLU A 45 7.58 6.95 -2.52
C GLU A 45 7.20 5.60 -1.90
N THR A 46 6.42 5.60 -0.82
CA THR A 46 5.98 4.41 -0.09
C THR A 46 4.68 3.80 -0.64
N SER A 47 4.08 4.39 -1.69
CA SER A 47 2.88 3.88 -2.33
C SER A 47 3.13 2.61 -3.13
N GLY A 48 2.13 1.74 -3.21
CA GLY A 48 2.05 0.63 -4.14
C GLY A 48 2.97 -0.56 -3.85
N TYR A 49 3.77 -0.54 -2.78
CA TYR A 49 4.55 -1.72 -2.40
C TYR A 49 3.66 -2.84 -1.88
N TRP A 50 3.96 -4.05 -2.33
CA TRP A 50 3.26 -5.25 -1.90
C TRP A 50 3.65 -5.65 -0.48
N TYR A 51 2.67 -6.14 0.26
CA TYR A 51 2.82 -6.76 1.56
C TYR A 51 1.89 -7.96 1.69
N ASP A 52 2.20 -8.88 2.56
CA ASP A 52 1.32 -9.98 2.95
C ASP A 52 1.01 -9.94 4.44
N TYR A 53 -0.06 -10.61 4.82
CA TYR A 53 -0.53 -10.74 6.19
C TYR A 53 -1.34 -12.03 6.36
N ASN A 54 -1.55 -12.44 7.60
CA ASN A 54 -2.27 -13.64 7.92
C ASN A 54 -3.11 -13.47 9.20
N ASP A 55 -3.71 -14.56 9.66
CA ASP A 55 -4.56 -14.63 10.84
C ASP A 55 -3.79 -14.91 12.16
N GLU A 56 -2.49 -14.66 12.21
CA GLU A 56 -1.68 -14.88 13.43
C GLU A 56 -2.17 -14.02 14.60
N TYR A 57 -2.58 -12.78 14.34
CA TYR A 57 -3.16 -11.89 15.35
C TYR A 57 -4.46 -12.45 15.95
N ASP A 58 -5.24 -13.21 15.17
CA ASP A 58 -6.47 -13.91 15.57
C ASP A 58 -6.18 -15.34 16.08
N GLU A 59 -4.94 -15.65 16.46
CA GLU A 59 -4.47 -16.95 16.91
C GLU A 59 -4.56 -18.09 15.87
N GLY A 60 -4.63 -17.76 14.58
CA GLY A 60 -4.52 -18.68 13.45
C GLY A 60 -3.08 -19.07 13.16
N GLN A 61 -2.88 -19.90 12.15
CA GLN A 61 -1.56 -20.30 11.64
C GLN A 61 -1.56 -20.41 10.11
N SER A 62 -2.44 -19.67 9.46
CA SER A 62 -2.46 -19.60 8.01
C SER A 62 -1.21 -18.91 7.47
N HIS A 63 -0.72 -19.33 6.31
CA HIS A 63 0.44 -18.71 5.70
C HIS A 63 0.48 -18.95 4.19
N PHE A 64 1.20 -18.07 3.49
CA PHE A 64 1.60 -18.30 2.10
C PHE A 64 2.81 -19.22 2.03
N ILE A 65 2.87 -19.98 0.95
CA ILE A 65 4.01 -20.82 0.55
C ILE A 65 4.54 -20.20 -0.75
N TRP A 66 5.62 -19.44 -0.63
CA TRP A 66 6.22 -18.74 -1.75
C TRP A 66 7.17 -19.66 -2.54
N PRO A 67 7.40 -19.42 -3.85
CA PRO A 67 8.38 -20.15 -4.63
C PRO A 67 9.77 -20.08 -4.01
N SER A 68 10.42 -21.21 -3.84
CA SER A 68 11.69 -21.35 -3.10
C SER A 68 12.91 -20.77 -3.83
N ASP A 69 12.79 -20.51 -5.12
CA ASP A 69 13.83 -19.91 -5.97
C ASP A 69 13.78 -18.37 -5.98
N VAL A 70 12.74 -17.75 -5.41
CA VAL A 70 12.67 -16.31 -5.20
C VAL A 70 13.50 -15.93 -3.98
N LYS A 71 14.39 -14.95 -4.16
CA LYS A 71 15.19 -14.37 -3.08
C LYS A 71 14.94 -12.88 -3.01
N GLU A 72 14.92 -12.35 -1.81
CA GLU A 72 14.92 -10.90 -1.61
C GLU A 72 16.10 -10.27 -2.35
N ASN A 73 15.84 -9.12 -2.95
CA ASN A 73 16.91 -8.31 -3.52
C ASN A 73 17.68 -7.56 -2.42
N ASP A 74 18.76 -6.85 -2.80
CA ASP A 74 19.58 -6.07 -1.86
C ASP A 74 18.78 -4.98 -1.10
N MET A 75 17.54 -4.75 -1.49
CA MET A 75 16.62 -3.79 -0.88
C MET A 75 15.63 -4.43 0.10
N GLY A 76 15.75 -5.72 0.35
CA GLY A 76 14.78 -6.47 1.14
C GLY A 76 13.39 -6.57 0.47
N ASN A 77 13.33 -6.36 -0.84
CA ASN A 77 12.09 -6.51 -1.59
C ASN A 77 12.02 -7.94 -2.15
N PHE A 78 11.03 -8.69 -1.68
CA PHE A 78 10.77 -10.06 -2.12
C PHE A 78 9.90 -10.11 -3.38
N TYR A 79 8.91 -9.22 -3.48
CA TYR A 79 7.94 -9.26 -4.58
C TYR A 79 8.52 -8.84 -5.92
N GLY A 80 9.45 -7.88 -5.94
CA GLY A 80 10.09 -7.44 -7.18
C GLY A 80 10.79 -8.58 -7.94
N PRO A 81 11.69 -9.36 -7.31
CA PRO A 81 12.27 -10.55 -7.91
C PRO A 81 11.25 -11.60 -8.35
N MET A 82 10.19 -11.82 -7.57
CA MET A 82 9.10 -12.74 -7.94
C MET A 82 8.40 -12.30 -9.23
N ILE A 83 8.04 -11.02 -9.32
CA ILE A 83 7.39 -10.45 -10.49
C ILE A 83 8.27 -10.59 -11.73
N GLN A 84 9.55 -10.30 -11.60
CA GLN A 84 10.53 -10.43 -12.70
C GLN A 84 10.70 -11.88 -13.17
N LEU A 85 10.71 -12.84 -12.24
CA LEU A 85 10.92 -14.25 -12.56
C LEU A 85 9.67 -14.90 -13.17
N TYR A 86 8.51 -14.56 -12.64
CA TYR A 86 7.26 -15.26 -12.96
C TYR A 86 6.26 -14.44 -13.78
N GLY A 87 6.51 -13.14 -14.02
CA GLY A 87 5.56 -12.25 -14.68
C GLY A 87 4.27 -12.09 -13.89
N GLY A 88 4.36 -12.09 -12.56
CA GLY A 88 3.22 -11.95 -11.65
C GLY A 88 3.60 -12.23 -10.21
N ILE A 89 2.67 -11.97 -9.30
CA ILE A 89 2.76 -12.46 -7.92
C ILE A 89 2.04 -13.79 -7.87
N GLN A 90 2.75 -14.83 -7.48
CA GLN A 90 2.20 -16.19 -7.40
C GLN A 90 2.71 -16.95 -6.20
N GLY A 91 1.92 -17.91 -5.74
CA GLY A 91 2.26 -18.78 -4.65
C GLY A 91 1.12 -19.75 -4.35
N SER A 92 1.34 -20.55 -3.31
CA SER A 92 0.32 -21.38 -2.70
C SER A 92 0.01 -20.85 -1.31
N PHE A 93 -1.05 -21.33 -0.70
CA PHE A 93 -1.37 -21.04 0.69
C PHE A 93 -1.96 -22.25 1.39
N ILE A 94 -1.87 -22.23 2.71
CA ILE A 94 -2.56 -23.16 3.59
C ILE A 94 -3.27 -22.38 4.70
N LEU A 95 -4.56 -22.61 4.85
CA LEU A 95 -5.37 -22.04 5.91
C LEU A 95 -5.35 -22.96 7.13
N ARG A 96 -4.98 -22.43 8.28
CA ARG A 96 -4.87 -23.17 9.54
C ARG A 96 -5.57 -22.39 10.65
N LYS A 97 -6.77 -22.87 11.02
CA LYS A 97 -7.62 -22.18 12.00
C LYS A 97 -7.02 -22.14 13.40
N LYS A 98 -6.43 -23.24 13.85
CA LYS A 98 -5.93 -23.41 15.24
C LYS A 98 -6.95 -22.89 16.28
N ASN A 99 -6.64 -21.81 16.99
CA ASN A 99 -7.51 -21.19 18.02
C ASN A 99 -8.32 -20.01 17.48
N ASN A 100 -8.14 -19.62 16.22
CA ASN A 100 -8.91 -18.55 15.60
C ASN A 100 -10.41 -18.89 15.65
N THR A 101 -11.22 -17.99 16.22
CA THR A 101 -12.68 -18.19 16.30
C THR A 101 -13.38 -17.89 14.98
N ASN A 102 -12.74 -17.12 14.09
CA ASN A 102 -13.21 -16.79 12.77
C ASN A 102 -12.74 -17.81 11.72
N ASN A 103 -13.11 -17.56 10.47
CA ASN A 103 -12.52 -18.32 9.36
C ASN A 103 -11.05 -17.94 9.20
N PRO A 104 -10.16 -18.92 9.02
CA PRO A 104 -8.75 -18.65 8.78
C PRO A 104 -8.56 -17.92 7.44
N TYR A 105 -7.49 -17.09 7.38
CA TYR A 105 -7.21 -16.31 6.18
C TYR A 105 -5.72 -16.02 5.99
N VAL A 106 -5.38 -15.75 4.75
CA VAL A 106 -4.14 -15.07 4.35
C VAL A 106 -4.51 -13.96 3.36
N GLY A 107 -3.74 -12.91 3.33
CA GLY A 107 -3.96 -11.81 2.43
C GLY A 107 -2.68 -11.20 1.90
N LEU A 108 -2.72 -10.66 0.70
CA LEU A 108 -1.69 -9.78 0.16
C LEU A 108 -2.34 -8.51 -0.33
N GLY A 109 -1.58 -7.41 -0.35
CA GLY A 109 -2.15 -6.13 -0.75
C GLY A 109 -1.08 -5.07 -0.97
N PHE A 110 -1.55 -3.87 -1.29
CA PHE A 110 -0.73 -2.68 -1.39
C PHE A 110 -1.51 -1.45 -0.97
N ASN A 111 -0.80 -0.43 -0.47
CA ASN A 111 -1.39 0.84 -0.12
C ASN A 111 -1.39 1.77 -1.33
N ILE A 112 -2.50 2.49 -1.54
CA ILE A 112 -2.69 3.32 -2.73
C ILE A 112 -1.90 4.61 -2.63
N TRP A 113 -1.92 5.28 -1.47
CA TRP A 113 -1.27 6.58 -1.29
C TRP A 113 0.09 6.46 -0.63
N SER A 114 0.14 5.91 0.57
CA SER A 114 1.36 5.79 1.37
C SER A 114 1.27 4.64 2.36
N ILE A 115 2.38 4.34 3.03
CA ILE A 115 2.43 3.36 4.12
C ILE A 115 1.55 3.76 5.32
N GLU A 116 1.24 5.04 5.48
CA GLU A 116 0.40 5.55 6.57
C GLU A 116 -1.10 5.23 6.37
N GLN A 117 -1.46 4.57 5.26
CA GLN A 117 -2.82 4.16 4.93
C GLN A 117 -3.83 5.33 4.91
N GLU A 118 -3.40 6.46 4.41
CA GLU A 118 -4.24 7.62 4.19
C GLU A 118 -5.23 7.37 3.05
N GLY A 119 -6.47 7.87 3.23
CA GLY A 119 -7.54 7.69 2.25
C GLY A 119 -7.40 8.63 1.05
N VAL A 120 -7.75 8.11 -0.13
CA VAL A 120 -7.84 8.86 -1.39
C VAL A 120 -9.16 8.56 -2.09
N ASP A 121 -9.59 9.49 -2.92
CA ASP A 121 -10.76 9.31 -3.78
C ASP A 121 -10.34 8.54 -5.05
N ILE A 122 -10.88 7.33 -5.20
CA ILE A 122 -10.68 6.47 -6.37
C ILE A 122 -11.98 6.29 -7.18
N SER A 123 -12.97 7.14 -6.97
CA SER A 123 -14.26 7.05 -7.66
C SER A 123 -14.13 7.06 -9.18
N GLN A 124 -13.17 7.83 -9.70
CA GLN A 124 -12.88 7.95 -11.13
C GLN A 124 -12.37 6.66 -11.78
N TRP A 125 -11.91 5.67 -11.01
CA TRP A 125 -11.56 4.36 -11.55
C TRP A 125 -12.77 3.55 -12.00
N ASN A 126 -13.99 3.93 -11.61
CA ASN A 126 -15.28 3.28 -11.89
C ASN A 126 -15.38 1.82 -11.43
N GLY A 127 -14.32 1.26 -10.91
CA GLY A 127 -14.15 -0.12 -10.47
C GLY A 127 -12.71 -0.56 -10.58
N LEU A 128 -12.52 -1.86 -10.49
CA LEU A 128 -11.22 -2.52 -10.67
C LEU A 128 -11.31 -3.52 -11.81
N CYS A 129 -10.18 -3.81 -12.43
CA CYS A 129 -9.97 -5.04 -13.18
C CYS A 129 -8.82 -5.82 -12.57
N VAL A 130 -8.89 -7.14 -12.62
CA VAL A 130 -7.81 -8.03 -12.17
C VAL A 130 -7.66 -9.16 -13.17
N GLU A 131 -6.41 -9.41 -13.58
CA GLU A 131 -6.03 -10.58 -14.37
C GLU A 131 -5.33 -11.57 -13.45
N TYR A 132 -5.91 -12.76 -13.31
CA TYR A 132 -5.49 -13.75 -12.33
C TYR A 132 -5.79 -15.19 -12.76
N SER A 133 -5.18 -16.14 -12.06
CA SER A 133 -5.66 -17.51 -11.89
C SER A 133 -5.68 -17.86 -10.41
N SER A 134 -6.61 -18.72 -9.98
CA SER A 134 -6.70 -19.20 -8.60
C SER A 134 -7.47 -20.52 -8.55
N SER A 135 -6.98 -21.49 -7.82
CA SER A 135 -7.65 -22.78 -7.60
C SER A 135 -8.83 -22.68 -6.62
N THR A 136 -8.98 -21.55 -5.92
CA THR A 136 -10.06 -21.29 -4.97
C THR A 136 -10.66 -19.91 -5.19
N ASP A 137 -11.91 -19.72 -4.75
CA ASP A 137 -12.48 -18.37 -4.63
C ASP A 137 -11.66 -17.54 -3.65
N PHE A 138 -11.63 -16.23 -3.89
CA PHE A 138 -11.03 -15.27 -2.96
C PHE A 138 -11.82 -13.95 -2.95
N ARG A 139 -11.35 -12.97 -2.19
CA ARG A 139 -11.99 -11.66 -2.10
C ARG A 139 -10.99 -10.56 -2.41
N ILE A 140 -11.44 -9.54 -3.14
CA ILE A 140 -10.74 -8.26 -3.22
C ILE A 140 -11.40 -7.35 -2.20
N LYS A 141 -10.70 -7.03 -1.12
CA LYS A 141 -11.13 -6.07 -0.11
C LYS A 141 -10.62 -4.68 -0.46
N ILE A 142 -11.49 -3.71 -0.29
CA ILE A 142 -11.22 -2.29 -0.53
C ILE A 142 -11.03 -1.66 0.85
N GLY A 143 -9.77 -1.46 1.26
CA GLY A 143 -9.44 -1.00 2.60
C GLY A 143 -9.73 0.50 2.76
N TYR A 144 -10.47 0.85 3.82
CA TYR A 144 -10.80 2.22 4.17
C TYR A 144 -9.61 2.92 4.84
N GLU A 145 -9.63 4.26 4.88
CA GLU A 145 -8.58 5.04 5.54
C GLU A 145 -8.43 4.68 7.03
N ASN A 146 -7.19 4.58 7.51
CA ASN A 146 -6.89 4.08 8.84
C ASN A 146 -7.49 4.95 9.96
N GLU A 147 -7.48 6.28 9.80
CA GLU A 147 -8.00 7.22 10.81
C GLU A 147 -9.51 7.04 11.10
N ARG A 148 -10.24 6.40 10.19
CA ARG A 148 -11.69 6.21 10.29
C ARG A 148 -12.12 4.75 10.23
N TYR A 149 -11.20 3.83 10.32
CA TYR A 149 -11.50 2.40 10.17
C TYR A 149 -12.49 1.93 11.24
N GLU A 150 -12.32 2.36 12.49
CA GLU A 150 -13.26 2.07 13.58
C GLU A 150 -14.67 2.61 13.30
N SER A 151 -14.81 3.72 12.57
CA SER A 151 -16.11 4.31 12.25
C SER A 151 -16.99 3.43 11.37
N ILE A 152 -16.39 2.48 10.67
CA ILE A 152 -17.08 1.51 9.81
C ILE A 152 -17.14 0.11 10.45
N ASN A 153 -16.73 -0.04 11.73
CA ASN A 153 -16.66 -1.32 12.44
C ASN A 153 -15.85 -2.37 11.68
N ASP A 154 -14.71 -1.99 11.12
CA ASP A 154 -13.81 -2.86 10.33
C ASP A 154 -14.49 -3.55 9.14
N ALA A 155 -15.56 -2.96 8.64
CA ALA A 155 -16.41 -3.53 7.58
C ALA A 155 -15.98 -3.04 6.20
N ASP A 156 -14.91 -3.58 5.65
CA ASP A 156 -14.48 -3.29 4.30
C ASP A 156 -15.54 -3.69 3.25
N PHE A 157 -15.68 -2.89 2.20
CA PHE A 157 -16.33 -3.35 0.98
C PHE A 157 -15.42 -4.36 0.27
N TRP A 158 -16.02 -5.33 -0.42
CA TRP A 158 -15.28 -6.37 -1.10
C TRP A 158 -16.01 -6.92 -2.33
N PHE A 159 -15.23 -7.52 -3.23
CA PHE A 159 -15.74 -8.29 -4.36
C PHE A 159 -15.46 -9.77 -4.14
N LYS A 160 -16.43 -10.63 -4.47
CA LYS A 160 -16.18 -12.05 -4.65
C LYS A 160 -15.45 -12.25 -5.97
N VAL A 161 -14.39 -13.03 -5.94
CA VAL A 161 -13.64 -13.46 -7.11
C VAL A 161 -13.75 -14.97 -7.19
N ASP A 162 -14.31 -15.45 -8.28
CA ASP A 162 -14.50 -16.90 -8.48
C ASP A 162 -13.17 -17.56 -8.87
N ALA A 163 -13.01 -18.84 -8.52
CA ALA A 163 -11.87 -19.65 -8.92
C ALA A 163 -11.74 -19.74 -10.45
N SER A 164 -10.52 -19.75 -10.95
CA SER A 164 -10.19 -19.99 -12.36
C SER A 164 -8.82 -20.64 -12.50
N GLU A 165 -8.77 -21.82 -13.04
CA GLU A 165 -7.51 -22.54 -13.32
C GLU A 165 -6.67 -21.87 -14.42
N SER A 166 -7.31 -21.14 -15.31
CA SER A 166 -6.64 -20.36 -16.35
C SER A 166 -6.57 -18.90 -15.98
N ILE A 167 -5.59 -18.17 -16.52
CA ILE A 167 -5.52 -16.72 -16.38
C ILE A 167 -6.71 -16.08 -17.09
N VAL A 168 -7.50 -15.30 -16.34
CA VAL A 168 -8.67 -14.55 -16.80
C VAL A 168 -8.60 -13.11 -16.32
N ALA A 169 -9.08 -12.20 -17.14
CA ALA A 169 -9.29 -10.80 -16.76
C ALA A 169 -10.76 -10.60 -16.39
N VAL A 170 -11.03 -10.03 -15.22
CA VAL A 170 -12.39 -9.79 -14.72
C VAL A 170 -12.53 -8.36 -14.22
N ASP A 171 -13.64 -7.73 -14.58
CA ASP A 171 -14.02 -6.39 -14.15
C ASP A 171 -14.95 -6.40 -12.95
N PHE A 172 -14.68 -5.52 -11.99
CA PHE A 172 -15.39 -5.35 -10.73
C PHE A 172 -15.88 -3.90 -10.58
N PRO A 173 -17.04 -3.54 -11.17
CA PRO A 173 -17.61 -2.19 -11.02
C PRO A 173 -17.96 -1.88 -9.56
N TRP A 174 -17.73 -0.65 -9.09
CA TRP A 174 -18.01 -0.25 -7.70
C TRP A 174 -19.44 -0.59 -7.24
N ALA A 175 -20.41 -0.47 -8.12
CA ALA A 175 -21.79 -0.79 -7.81
C ALA A 175 -22.06 -2.27 -7.45
N LYS A 176 -21.12 -3.17 -7.71
CA LYS A 176 -21.19 -4.59 -7.36
C LYS A 176 -20.40 -4.96 -6.10
N ALA A 177 -19.79 -3.98 -5.44
CA ALA A 177 -19.09 -4.22 -4.19
C ALA A 177 -20.05 -4.67 -3.09
N ASN A 178 -19.67 -5.72 -2.37
CA ASN A 178 -20.47 -6.29 -1.29
C ASN A 178 -20.01 -5.74 0.06
N ARG A 179 -20.91 -5.77 1.03
CA ARG A 179 -20.63 -5.46 2.44
C ARG A 179 -21.51 -6.32 3.33
N LEU A 180 -20.96 -6.90 4.39
CA LEU A 180 -21.68 -7.83 5.24
C LEU A 180 -22.25 -7.19 6.52
N TRP A 181 -21.58 -6.17 7.04
CA TRP A 181 -21.95 -5.50 8.30
C TRP A 181 -21.48 -4.05 8.30
N GLY A 182 -21.69 -3.35 9.41
CA GLY A 182 -21.26 -1.96 9.61
C GLY A 182 -22.38 -0.93 9.36
N PRO A 183 -22.12 0.36 9.54
CA PRO A 183 -23.10 1.42 9.34
C PRO A 183 -23.56 1.48 7.88
N VAL A 184 -24.77 1.94 7.64
CA VAL A 184 -25.28 2.13 6.28
C VAL A 184 -24.42 3.20 5.58
N MET A 185 -23.74 2.81 4.52
CA MET A 185 -22.92 3.69 3.69
C MET A 185 -22.98 3.19 2.26
N GLU A 186 -23.22 4.10 1.33
CA GLU A 186 -23.21 3.79 -0.10
C GLU A 186 -21.77 3.56 -0.59
N SER A 187 -21.59 2.63 -1.52
CA SER A 187 -20.27 2.37 -2.11
C SER A 187 -19.64 3.61 -2.74
N SER A 188 -20.47 4.51 -3.31
CA SER A 188 -20.05 5.79 -3.89
C SER A 188 -19.41 6.76 -2.88
N GLU A 189 -19.78 6.68 -1.61
CA GLU A 189 -19.16 7.47 -0.55
C GLU A 189 -17.92 6.77 0.00
N TYR A 190 -17.99 5.44 0.13
CA TYR A 190 -16.88 4.64 0.62
C TYR A 190 -15.62 4.79 -0.23
N ILE A 191 -15.76 4.70 -1.56
CA ILE A 191 -14.64 4.76 -2.52
C ILE A 191 -13.89 6.11 -2.57
N LYS A 192 -14.39 7.14 -1.87
CA LYS A 192 -13.70 8.42 -1.73
C LYS A 192 -12.62 8.43 -0.65
N LYS A 193 -12.48 7.36 0.12
CA LYS A 193 -11.62 7.28 1.30
C LYS A 193 -10.83 5.97 1.38
N ILE A 194 -10.31 5.51 0.25
CA ILE A 194 -9.65 4.21 0.16
C ILE A 194 -8.14 4.33 0.37
N SER A 195 -7.62 3.49 1.24
CA SER A 195 -6.20 3.44 1.58
C SER A 195 -5.45 2.29 0.91
N SER A 196 -6.14 1.15 0.66
CA SER A 196 -5.47 -0.07 0.20
C SER A 196 -6.39 -0.97 -0.62
N LEU A 197 -5.78 -1.82 -1.45
CA LEU A 197 -6.43 -2.97 -2.08
C LEU A 197 -5.79 -4.25 -1.54
N LYS A 198 -6.63 -5.22 -1.17
CA LYS A 198 -6.19 -6.46 -0.53
C LYS A 198 -6.86 -7.67 -1.18
N PHE A 199 -6.09 -8.69 -1.48
CA PHE A 199 -6.53 -9.98 -2.02
C PHE A 199 -6.53 -10.99 -0.88
N VAL A 200 -7.69 -11.49 -0.47
CA VAL A 200 -7.86 -12.28 0.75
C VAL A 200 -8.39 -13.66 0.41
N PHE A 201 -7.60 -14.67 0.72
CA PHE A 201 -7.99 -16.07 0.64
C PHE A 201 -8.49 -16.51 2.01
N THR A 202 -9.71 -17.01 2.08
CA THR A 202 -10.36 -17.44 3.32
C THR A 202 -11.28 -18.61 3.04
N GLY A 203 -11.43 -19.51 4.00
CA GLY A 203 -12.22 -20.71 3.82
C GLY A 203 -12.23 -21.60 5.07
N PRO A 204 -12.68 -22.83 4.97
CA PRO A 204 -12.56 -23.82 6.03
C PRO A 204 -11.11 -24.07 6.45
N ASP A 205 -10.93 -24.61 7.67
CA ASP A 205 -9.63 -25.06 8.14
C ASP A 205 -9.03 -26.10 7.18
N SER A 206 -7.70 -26.07 7.03
CA SER A 206 -6.93 -26.94 6.16
C SER A 206 -7.17 -26.76 4.65
N THR A 207 -7.89 -25.71 4.24
CA THR A 207 -7.95 -25.34 2.82
C THR A 207 -6.56 -24.97 2.31
N THR A 208 -6.24 -25.49 1.13
CA THR A 208 -5.04 -25.12 0.36
C THR A 208 -5.44 -24.61 -1.01
N GLY A 209 -4.62 -23.79 -1.61
CA GLY A 209 -4.84 -23.31 -2.97
C GLY A 209 -3.60 -22.66 -3.55
N ASP A 210 -3.64 -22.49 -4.87
CA ASP A 210 -2.62 -21.80 -5.65
C ASP A 210 -3.24 -20.56 -6.28
N PHE A 211 -2.42 -19.52 -6.48
CA PHE A 211 -2.87 -18.31 -7.13
C PHE A 211 -1.74 -17.64 -7.92
N LYS A 212 -2.14 -16.83 -8.89
CA LYS A 212 -1.29 -15.92 -9.63
C LYS A 212 -2.05 -14.66 -9.99
N ILE A 213 -1.46 -13.49 -9.78
CA ILE A 213 -1.99 -12.18 -10.18
C ILE A 213 -1.00 -11.54 -11.14
N THR A 214 -1.46 -11.20 -12.33
CA THR A 214 -0.62 -10.68 -13.41
C THR A 214 -0.93 -9.24 -13.79
N LYS A 215 -2.19 -8.78 -13.61
CA LYS A 215 -2.55 -7.37 -13.80
C LYS A 215 -3.56 -6.91 -12.76
N ILE A 216 -3.49 -5.65 -12.42
CA ILE A 216 -4.48 -4.93 -11.61
C ILE A 216 -4.61 -3.53 -12.17
N GLY A 217 -5.84 -3.07 -12.37
CA GLY A 217 -6.06 -1.72 -12.87
C GLY A 217 -7.45 -1.18 -12.57
N SER A 218 -7.71 0.01 -13.08
CA SER A 218 -9.06 0.57 -13.12
C SER A 218 -9.95 -0.27 -14.04
N LEU A 219 -11.26 -0.12 -13.90
CA LEU A 219 -12.24 -0.86 -14.71
C LEU A 219 -11.91 -0.79 -16.22
N GLY A 220 -11.86 -1.94 -16.90
CA GLY A 220 -11.62 -2.07 -18.34
C GLY A 220 -10.17 -1.84 -18.79
N THR A 221 -9.20 -1.67 -17.89
CA THR A 221 -7.81 -1.45 -18.30
C THR A 221 -7.04 -2.74 -18.56
N CYS A 222 -7.44 -3.88 -17.97
CA CYS A 222 -6.73 -5.14 -18.11
C CYS A 222 -6.81 -5.75 -19.52
N ASP A 223 -7.92 -5.55 -20.21
CA ASP A 223 -8.15 -6.00 -21.60
C ASP A 223 -7.86 -4.93 -22.65
N GLY A 224 -7.50 -3.71 -22.21
CA GLY A 224 -7.18 -2.59 -23.08
C GLY A 224 -8.41 -1.86 -23.64
N THR A 225 -9.61 -2.14 -23.17
CA THR A 225 -10.83 -1.41 -23.59
C THR A 225 -10.82 0.04 -23.11
N VAL A 226 -10.18 0.29 -21.94
CA VAL A 226 -9.87 1.64 -21.46
C VAL A 226 -8.37 1.88 -21.60
N PRO A 227 -7.93 2.83 -22.45
CA PRO A 227 -6.52 3.15 -22.54
C PRO A 227 -6.04 3.83 -21.25
N VAL A 228 -4.98 3.33 -20.67
CA VAL A 228 -4.25 4.05 -19.63
C VAL A 228 -3.22 4.94 -20.33
N GLU A 229 -3.42 6.25 -20.27
CA GLU A 229 -2.34 7.15 -20.57
C GLU A 229 -1.20 6.79 -19.62
N SER A 230 -0.04 6.47 -20.20
CA SER A 230 1.14 6.18 -19.38
C SER A 230 1.34 7.37 -18.46
N VAL A 231 1.01 7.20 -17.18
CA VAL A 231 1.39 8.17 -16.15
C VAL A 231 2.90 8.12 -16.15
N SER A 232 3.49 8.99 -16.95
CA SER A 232 4.90 9.30 -16.77
C SER A 232 4.96 9.78 -15.33
N LEU A 233 5.52 8.96 -14.46
CA LEU A 233 5.94 9.43 -13.14
C LEU A 233 6.49 10.83 -13.39
N PRO A 234 5.99 11.87 -12.70
CA PRO A 234 6.58 13.17 -12.89
C PRO A 234 8.07 12.93 -12.79
N ARG A 235 8.80 13.26 -13.83
CA ARG A 235 10.26 13.22 -13.91
C ARG A 235 10.84 14.29 -13.01
N SER A 236 10.17 14.53 -11.96
CA SER A 236 10.69 15.18 -10.81
C SER A 236 11.12 14.12 -9.93
N VAL A 237 11.80 13.41 -10.26
CA VAL A 237 12.91 13.37 -9.45
C VAL A 237 14.00 13.22 -10.47
N ALA A 238 14.47 14.30 -10.91
CA ALA A 238 15.88 14.47 -11.01
C ALA A 238 16.42 13.69 -9.84
N SER A 239 16.99 12.53 -10.11
CA SER A 239 17.60 11.62 -9.13
C SER A 239 17.78 12.35 -7.82
N ALA A 240 16.84 12.14 -6.85
CA ALA A 240 16.99 12.74 -5.55
C ALA A 240 18.40 12.35 -5.18
N PRO A 241 19.31 13.27 -4.96
CA PRO A 241 20.70 12.95 -4.93
C PRO A 241 20.88 11.90 -3.84
N MET A 242 21.19 10.67 -4.23
CA MET A 242 21.60 9.58 -3.32
C MET A 242 22.78 10.01 -2.41
N ALA A 243 23.24 11.23 -2.57
CA ALA A 243 24.37 11.84 -1.92
C ALA A 243 24.06 12.69 -0.68
N ARG A 244 22.85 12.59 -0.09
CA ARG A 244 22.58 13.37 1.15
C ARG A 244 23.09 12.70 2.41
N PHE A 245 23.36 11.40 2.36
CA PHE A 245 23.86 10.59 3.46
C PHE A 245 25.01 9.72 2.94
N ARG A 246 26.07 9.60 3.72
CA ARG A 246 27.22 8.72 3.46
C ARG A 246 27.39 7.77 4.63
N LYS A 247 27.47 6.48 4.37
CA LYS A 247 27.78 5.49 5.40
C LYS A 247 29.18 5.72 5.96
N VAL A 248 29.29 5.71 7.27
CA VAL A 248 30.53 5.83 8.03
C VAL A 248 30.53 4.76 9.14
N PRO A 249 31.66 4.40 9.74
CA PRO A 249 31.67 3.36 10.77
C PRO A 249 30.71 3.58 11.92
N GLU A 250 30.43 4.84 12.29
CA GLU A 250 29.57 5.19 13.40
C GLU A 250 28.07 5.36 13.00
N GLY A 251 27.70 5.16 11.72
CA GLY A 251 26.33 5.33 11.21
C GLY A 251 26.27 6.03 9.84
N PHE A 252 25.46 7.07 9.71
CA PHE A 252 25.32 7.82 8.48
C PHE A 252 25.67 9.30 8.67
N GLN A 253 26.68 9.78 7.95
CA GLN A 253 27.03 11.20 7.90
C GLN A 253 26.01 11.93 7.02
N VAL A 254 25.42 13.00 7.54
CA VAL A 254 24.51 13.90 6.82
C VAL A 254 25.35 14.85 5.97
N LEU A 255 25.32 14.69 4.65
CA LEU A 255 26.06 15.54 3.72
C LEU A 255 25.32 16.86 3.42
N ASP A 256 23.99 16.82 3.44
CA ASP A 256 23.18 18.03 3.29
C ASP A 256 23.05 18.77 4.63
N LYS A 257 23.89 19.78 4.81
CA LYS A 257 23.92 20.58 6.03
C LYS A 257 22.59 21.26 6.36
N SER A 258 21.69 21.46 5.38
CA SER A 258 20.36 22.06 5.60
C SER A 258 19.39 21.13 6.35
N LEU A 259 19.70 19.85 6.43
CA LEU A 259 18.93 18.87 7.19
C LEU A 259 19.38 18.75 8.64
N VAL A 260 20.63 19.09 8.97
CA VAL A 260 21.15 19.02 10.34
C VAL A 260 20.33 19.92 11.24
N GLY A 261 19.96 19.43 12.42
CA GLY A 261 19.12 20.13 13.40
C GLY A 261 17.61 20.12 13.08
N LYS A 262 17.17 19.50 11.96
CA LYS A 262 15.74 19.39 11.66
C LYS A 262 15.12 18.19 12.37
N PRO A 263 13.85 18.28 12.77
CA PRO A 263 13.12 17.14 13.33
C PRO A 263 13.17 15.94 12.39
N TYR A 264 13.46 14.76 12.94
CA TYR A 264 13.47 13.50 12.20
C TYR A 264 12.76 12.40 12.98
N VAL A 265 12.32 11.37 12.25
CA VAL A 265 11.88 10.08 12.79
C VAL A 265 12.61 8.98 12.03
N LEU A 266 13.09 7.98 12.75
CA LEU A 266 13.77 6.80 12.23
C LEU A 266 12.87 5.59 12.47
N PHE A 267 12.64 4.81 11.43
CA PHE A 267 11.82 3.59 11.47
C PHE A 267 12.66 2.37 11.08
N ASP A 268 12.23 1.20 11.51
CA ASP A 268 12.67 -0.06 10.91
C ASP A 268 11.91 -0.30 9.58
N LEU A 269 12.22 -1.41 8.89
CA LEU A 269 11.56 -1.76 7.64
C LEU A 269 10.08 -2.16 7.81
N ASN A 270 9.64 -2.46 9.03
CA ASN A 270 8.26 -2.79 9.37
C ASN A 270 7.44 -1.53 9.72
N GLY A 271 8.05 -0.33 9.61
CA GLY A 271 7.40 0.93 9.96
C GLY A 271 7.36 1.23 11.46
N VAL A 272 8.01 0.42 12.31
CA VAL A 272 8.07 0.68 13.74
C VAL A 272 9.07 1.80 14.02
N GLN A 273 8.63 2.82 14.75
CA GLN A 273 9.50 3.93 15.12
C GLN A 273 10.62 3.48 16.07
N ILE A 274 11.87 3.59 15.62
CA ILE A 274 13.07 3.27 16.40
C ILE A 274 13.50 4.47 17.25
N ARG A 275 13.46 5.67 16.65
CA ARG A 275 13.96 6.91 17.27
C ARG A 275 13.38 8.15 16.62
N SER A 276 13.28 9.23 17.40
CA SER A 276 12.99 10.58 16.89
C SER A 276 13.85 11.62 17.59
N GLY A 277 13.93 12.83 17.04
CA GLY A 277 14.68 13.93 17.61
C GLY A 277 15.07 14.96 16.55
N ASN A 278 16.15 15.71 16.81
CA ASN A 278 16.74 16.61 15.82
C ASN A 278 17.93 15.91 15.15
N LEU A 279 17.98 15.96 13.81
CA LEU A 279 18.95 15.21 13.01
C LEU A 279 20.37 15.67 13.31
N PRO A 280 21.24 14.80 13.85
CA PRO A 280 22.64 15.15 14.10
C PRO A 280 23.47 15.09 12.81
N ALA A 281 24.68 15.64 12.82
CA ALA A 281 25.59 15.56 11.68
C ALA A 281 25.99 14.11 11.33
N ILE A 282 26.02 13.23 12.33
CA ILE A 282 26.17 11.77 12.17
C ILE A 282 25.00 11.09 12.89
N LEU A 283 24.14 10.44 12.13
CA LEU A 283 23.00 9.69 12.64
C LEU A 283 23.44 8.24 12.92
N LYS A 284 23.45 7.85 14.18
CA LYS A 284 23.67 6.45 14.56
C LYS A 284 22.40 5.64 14.26
N THR A 285 22.53 4.58 13.48
CA THR A 285 21.46 3.66 13.13
C THR A 285 21.75 2.27 13.67
N PRO A 286 20.75 1.38 13.84
CA PRO A 286 20.98 -0.05 13.97
C PRO A 286 21.81 -0.59 12.81
N ALA A 287 22.38 -1.79 12.97
CA ALA A 287 23.09 -2.46 11.88
C ALA A 287 22.17 -2.86 10.70
N ALA A 288 20.87 -2.98 10.97
CA ALA A 288 19.84 -3.28 9.97
C ALA A 288 19.49 -2.03 9.14
N PRO A 289 19.02 -2.20 7.89
CA PRO A 289 18.48 -1.11 7.08
C PRO A 289 17.37 -0.37 7.82
N THR A 290 17.33 0.95 7.68
CA THR A 290 16.35 1.81 8.36
C THR A 290 15.81 2.88 7.44
N ILE A 291 14.61 3.37 7.75
CA ILE A 291 13.93 4.44 7.05
C ILE A 291 14.02 5.72 7.88
N LEU A 292 14.59 6.77 7.31
CA LEU A 292 14.69 8.08 7.94
C LEU A 292 13.68 9.04 7.30
N ARG A 293 12.82 9.65 8.11
CA ARG A 293 11.93 10.74 7.69
C ARG A 293 12.43 12.06 8.27
N VAL A 294 12.67 13.06 7.41
CA VAL A 294 13.07 14.43 7.80
C VAL A 294 12.51 15.44 6.83
N LYS A 295 11.88 16.52 7.34
CA LYS A 295 11.18 17.55 6.53
C LYS A 295 10.20 16.96 5.49
N GLY A 296 9.42 15.94 5.87
CA GLY A 296 8.47 15.28 4.97
C GLY A 296 9.11 14.44 3.86
N ARG A 297 10.44 14.29 3.83
CA ARG A 297 11.16 13.43 2.88
C ARG A 297 11.62 12.16 3.56
N VAL A 298 11.58 11.07 2.81
CA VAL A 298 11.98 9.75 3.25
C VAL A 298 13.32 9.37 2.62
N TYR A 299 14.20 8.78 3.41
CA TYR A 299 15.52 8.33 2.98
C TYR A 299 15.75 6.90 3.51
N TYR A 300 16.20 6.02 2.64
CA TYR A 300 16.62 4.66 3.02
C TYR A 300 18.08 4.67 3.39
N LEU A 301 18.38 4.23 4.61
CA LEU A 301 19.74 4.15 5.15
C LEU A 301 20.16 2.67 5.26
N ARG A 302 21.28 2.30 4.64
CA ARG A 302 21.79 0.92 4.53
C ARG A 302 23.23 0.79 4.89
#